data_31a59dceea66b441cafa8a0599b3b227
#
_entry.id   31a59dceea66b441cafa8a0599b3b227
#
_cell.length_a   1.000
_cell.length_b   1.000
_cell.length_c   1.000
_cell.angle_alpha   90.00
_cell.angle_beta   90.00
_cell.angle_gamma   90.00
#
_symmetry.space_group_name_H-M   'P 1'
#
loop_
_entity.id
_entity.type
_entity.pdbx_description
1 polymer ?
#
loop_
_entity_poly.entity_id
_entity_poly.type
_entity_poly.pdbx_seq_one_letter_code
_entity_poly.pdbx_strand_id
1 'polypeptide(L)'
;MLELGCGLGLPALAAALRGADVLATDWAVEAIALLRRNAEHNGVFLRVARVRWSEPEPLLRAAPWDLVLGADLLYEARNAEQLAELLPRLAPRSVEPTRGRGEVLLAEPGRPYAKEFLERFRAEPVGERIFRLAC
;
A
#
# COMPACT_ATOMS: atom_id res chain seq x y z
N MET A 1 3.75 -8.87 2.27
CA MET A 1 3.27 -7.66 1.56
C MET A 1 2.81 -6.59 2.53
N LEU A 2 2.75 -5.35 2.08
CA LEU A 2 2.26 -4.19 2.83
C LEU A 2 1.03 -3.60 2.14
N GLU A 3 -0.04 -3.27 2.88
CA GLU A 3 -1.13 -2.40 2.41
C GLU A 3 -1.08 -1.06 3.15
N LEU A 4 -1.09 0.03 2.39
CA LEU A 4 -1.13 1.42 2.87
C LEU A 4 -2.56 1.94 2.82
N GLY A 5 -3.01 2.64 3.89
CA GLY A 5 -4.35 3.22 3.94
C GLY A 5 -5.44 2.17 3.78
N CYS A 6 -5.37 1.10 4.55
CA CYS A 6 -6.17 -0.12 4.35
C CYS A 6 -7.68 0.07 4.54
N GLY A 7 -8.13 1.10 5.24
CA GLY A 7 -9.55 1.30 5.51
C GLY A 7 -10.24 0.06 6.07
N LEU A 8 -11.18 -0.51 5.32
CA LEU A 8 -11.88 -1.75 5.67
C LEU A 8 -11.04 -3.02 5.43
N GLY A 9 -9.92 -2.91 4.71
CA GLY A 9 -8.92 -3.96 4.50
C GLY A 9 -9.30 -5.02 3.47
N LEU A 10 -10.13 -4.72 2.50
CA LEU A 10 -10.54 -5.71 1.49
C LEU A 10 -9.35 -6.33 0.73
N PRO A 11 -8.37 -5.55 0.22
CA PRO A 11 -7.18 -6.13 -0.43
C PRO A 11 -6.34 -6.98 0.53
N ALA A 12 -6.11 -6.50 1.77
CA ALA A 12 -5.36 -7.23 2.78
C ALA A 12 -6.02 -8.58 3.13
N LEU A 13 -7.33 -8.57 3.35
CA LEU A 13 -8.09 -9.79 3.64
C LEU A 13 -8.05 -10.78 2.47
N ALA A 14 -8.24 -10.29 1.24
CA ALA A 14 -8.18 -11.12 0.04
C ALA A 14 -6.81 -11.76 -0.18
N ALA A 15 -5.73 -11.03 0.12
CA ALA A 15 -4.36 -11.53 0.05
C ALA A 15 -4.08 -12.55 1.15
N ALA A 16 -4.49 -12.28 2.39
CA ALA A 16 -4.29 -13.17 3.52
C ALA A 16 -5.09 -14.49 3.35
N LEU A 17 -6.30 -14.44 2.81
CA LEU A 17 -7.08 -15.64 2.43
C LEU A 17 -6.36 -16.51 1.39
N ARG A 18 -5.44 -15.94 0.62
CA ARG A 18 -4.59 -16.67 -0.34
C ARG A 18 -3.23 -17.07 0.23
N GLY A 19 -3.04 -16.92 1.54
CA GLY A 19 -1.83 -17.33 2.25
C GLY A 19 -0.69 -16.31 2.23
N ALA A 20 -0.94 -15.06 1.82
CA ALA A 20 0.08 -14.02 1.90
C ALA A 20 0.34 -13.59 3.37
N ASP A 21 1.61 -13.33 3.71
CA ASP A 21 1.97 -12.65 4.95
C ASP A 21 1.75 -11.13 4.76
N VAL A 22 0.73 -10.60 5.42
CA VAL A 22 0.25 -9.23 5.22
C VAL A 22 0.46 -8.37 6.45
N LEU A 23 1.01 -7.16 6.24
CA LEU A 23 0.87 -6.04 7.15
C LEU A 23 -0.08 -5.01 6.52
N ALA A 24 -1.22 -4.76 7.14
CA ALA A 24 -2.16 -3.72 6.73
C ALA A 24 -2.06 -2.51 7.67
N THR A 25 -2.00 -1.31 7.11
CA THR A 25 -1.78 -0.10 7.89
C THR A 25 -2.74 1.01 7.53
N ASP A 26 -3.12 1.79 8.54
CA ASP A 26 -3.91 3.01 8.40
C ASP A 26 -3.55 3.98 9.51
N TRP A 27 -3.84 5.26 9.33
CA TRP A 27 -3.67 6.26 10.38
C TRP A 27 -4.88 6.34 11.33
N ALA A 28 -6.08 5.97 10.83
CA ALA A 28 -7.33 6.05 11.56
C ALA A 28 -7.50 4.85 12.50
N VAL A 29 -7.79 5.13 13.78
CA VAL A 29 -8.01 4.10 14.80
C VAL A 29 -9.21 3.24 14.45
N GLU A 30 -10.25 3.87 13.90
CA GLU A 30 -11.51 3.22 13.50
C GLU A 30 -11.29 2.23 12.36
N ALA A 31 -10.47 2.58 11.36
CA ALA A 31 -10.10 1.68 10.26
C ALA A 31 -9.37 0.44 10.80
N ILE A 32 -8.40 0.63 11.69
CA ILE A 32 -7.66 -0.46 12.34
C ILE A 32 -8.59 -1.38 13.14
N ALA A 33 -9.55 -0.82 13.88
CA ALA A 33 -10.50 -1.59 14.65
C ALA A 33 -11.45 -2.41 13.75
N LEU A 34 -11.94 -1.79 12.67
CA LEU A 34 -12.80 -2.45 11.68
C LEU A 34 -12.08 -3.57 10.96
N LEU A 35 -10.85 -3.34 10.52
CA LEU A 35 -10.07 -4.37 9.84
C LEU A 35 -9.84 -5.58 10.74
N ARG A 36 -9.51 -5.37 12.02
CA ARG A 36 -9.36 -6.49 12.98
C ARG A 36 -10.64 -7.31 13.11
N ARG A 37 -11.80 -6.64 13.24
CA ARG A 37 -13.09 -7.32 13.29
C ARG A 37 -13.41 -8.07 11.99
N ASN A 38 -13.09 -7.47 10.84
CA ASN A 38 -13.27 -8.12 9.55
C ASN A 38 -12.37 -9.35 9.40
N ALA A 39 -11.14 -9.28 9.85
CA ALA A 39 -10.21 -10.42 9.86
C ALA A 39 -10.72 -11.56 10.76
N GLU A 40 -11.14 -11.24 11.97
CA GLU A 40 -11.76 -12.19 12.91
C GLU A 40 -13.01 -12.87 12.31
N HIS A 41 -13.91 -12.06 11.74
CA HIS A 41 -15.15 -12.55 11.12
C HIS A 41 -14.89 -13.51 9.94
N ASN A 42 -13.81 -13.29 9.20
CA ASN A 42 -13.42 -14.12 8.06
C ASN A 42 -12.44 -15.26 8.43
N GLY A 43 -12.10 -15.41 9.71
CA GLY A 43 -11.13 -16.42 10.15
C GLY A 43 -9.73 -16.24 9.56
N VAL A 44 -9.33 -15.00 9.30
CA VAL A 44 -8.07 -14.66 8.62
C VAL A 44 -7.09 -14.04 9.62
N PHE A 45 -5.85 -14.52 9.60
CA PHE A 45 -4.77 -13.89 10.35
C PHE A 45 -4.00 -12.92 9.44
N LEU A 46 -3.84 -11.68 9.89
CA LEU A 46 -2.94 -10.68 9.30
C LEU A 46 -2.44 -9.71 10.37
N ARG A 47 -1.29 -9.09 10.12
CA ARG A 47 -0.75 -8.06 10.99
C ARG A 47 -1.41 -6.72 10.68
N VAL A 48 -1.78 -5.99 11.71
CA VAL A 48 -2.44 -4.67 11.58
C VAL A 48 -1.72 -3.66 12.44
N ALA A 49 -1.33 -2.53 11.87
CA ALA A 49 -0.65 -1.47 12.61
C ALA A 49 -1.23 -0.09 12.25
N ARG A 50 -1.32 0.76 13.28
CA ARG A 50 -1.61 2.18 13.06
C ARG A 50 -0.31 2.90 12.71
N VAL A 51 -0.23 3.47 11.52
CA VAL A 51 0.95 4.22 11.04
C VAL A 51 0.49 5.46 10.29
N ARG A 52 1.14 6.60 10.59
CA ARG A 52 1.02 7.82 9.78
C ARG A 52 2.16 7.85 8.78
N TRP A 53 1.90 8.28 7.56
CA TRP A 53 2.96 8.40 6.54
C TRP A 53 3.96 9.52 6.84
N SER A 54 3.59 10.48 7.68
CA SER A 54 4.52 11.47 8.23
C SER A 54 5.51 10.90 9.26
N GLU A 55 5.26 9.71 9.77
CA GLU A 55 6.07 9.00 10.77
C GLU A 55 6.29 7.54 10.32
N PRO A 56 7.00 7.33 9.17
CA PRO A 56 7.01 6.05 8.48
C PRO A 56 8.01 5.02 9.04
N GLU A 57 8.73 5.32 10.10
CA GLU A 57 9.82 4.49 10.64
C GLU A 57 9.42 3.02 10.86
N PRO A 58 8.21 2.69 11.35
CA PRO A 58 7.82 1.28 11.50
C PRO A 58 7.77 0.52 10.18
N LEU A 59 7.38 1.19 9.08
CA LEU A 59 7.32 0.61 7.73
C LEU A 59 8.71 0.47 7.12
N LEU A 60 9.57 1.47 7.33
CA LEU A 60 10.92 1.51 6.78
C LEU A 60 11.85 0.50 7.42
N ARG A 61 11.67 0.22 8.73
CA ARG A 61 12.45 -0.84 9.41
C ARG A 61 12.17 -2.24 8.87
N ALA A 62 11.00 -2.45 8.27
CA ALA A 62 10.61 -3.72 7.67
C ALA A 62 10.81 -3.74 6.15
N ALA A 63 11.25 -2.64 5.54
CA ALA A 63 11.57 -2.55 4.12
C ALA A 63 12.88 -3.32 3.78
N PRO A 64 13.08 -3.74 2.53
CA PRO A 64 12.17 -3.58 1.40
C PRO A 64 10.98 -4.55 1.45
N TRP A 65 9.85 -4.09 0.90
CA TRP A 65 8.65 -4.90 0.75
C TRP A 65 8.58 -5.48 -0.68
N ASP A 66 8.26 -6.77 -0.80
CA ASP A 66 8.10 -7.42 -2.11
C ASP A 66 6.90 -6.87 -2.88
N LEU A 67 5.83 -6.52 -2.16
CA LEU A 67 4.62 -5.94 -2.71
C LEU A 67 4.05 -4.88 -1.75
N VAL A 68 3.82 -3.68 -2.28
CA VAL A 68 3.08 -2.60 -1.61
C VAL A 68 1.78 -2.35 -2.36
N LEU A 69 0.66 -2.41 -1.66
CA LEU A 69 -0.67 -2.10 -2.19
C LEU A 69 -1.20 -0.79 -1.62
N GLY A 70 -1.95 -0.08 -2.44
CA GLY A 70 -2.75 1.06 -2.03
C GLY A 70 -4.02 1.17 -2.87
N ALA A 71 -5.12 1.55 -2.25
CA ALA A 71 -6.39 1.75 -2.94
C ALA A 71 -7.02 3.08 -2.52
N ASP A 72 -7.32 3.92 -3.51
CA ASP A 72 -7.99 5.22 -3.33
C ASP A 72 -7.25 6.15 -2.34
N LEU A 73 -5.93 6.29 -2.49
CA LEU A 73 -5.09 7.05 -1.56
C LEU A 73 -4.88 8.52 -1.96
N LEU A 74 -5.14 8.88 -3.22
CA LEU A 74 -4.79 10.19 -3.81
C LEU A 74 -5.93 11.22 -3.73
N TYR A 75 -6.74 11.18 -2.67
CA TYR A 75 -7.87 12.09 -2.49
C TYR A 75 -7.51 13.45 -1.89
N GLU A 76 -6.29 13.62 -1.35
CA GLU A 76 -5.73 14.89 -0.87
C GLU A 76 -4.33 15.12 -1.46
N ALA A 77 -3.96 16.38 -1.74
CA ALA A 77 -2.63 16.75 -2.24
C ALA A 77 -1.52 16.25 -1.31
N ARG A 78 -1.70 16.44 0.00
CA ARG A 78 -0.76 15.98 1.03
C ARG A 78 -0.48 14.48 0.94
N ASN A 79 -1.50 13.68 0.62
CA ASN A 79 -1.32 12.23 0.48
C ASN A 79 -0.43 11.89 -0.72
N ALA A 80 -0.64 12.57 -1.84
CA ALA A 80 0.19 12.39 -3.03
C ALA A 80 1.65 12.76 -2.76
N GLU A 81 1.91 13.86 -2.06
CA GLU A 81 3.26 14.31 -1.67
C GLU A 81 3.94 13.28 -0.75
N GLN A 82 3.27 12.88 0.35
CA GLN A 82 3.82 11.91 1.30
C GLN A 82 4.08 10.54 0.66
N LEU A 83 3.17 10.06 -0.17
CA LEU A 83 3.35 8.79 -0.89
C LEU A 83 4.48 8.87 -1.90
N ALA A 84 4.64 10.02 -2.59
CA ALA A 84 5.71 10.21 -3.55
C ALA A 84 7.11 10.14 -2.93
N GLU A 85 7.25 10.50 -1.65
CA GLU A 85 8.49 10.37 -0.89
C GLU A 85 8.67 8.98 -0.27
N LEU A 86 7.57 8.36 0.13
CA LEU A 86 7.57 7.11 0.90
C LEU A 86 7.75 5.87 0.02
N LEU A 87 7.03 5.77 -1.10
CA LEU A 87 7.00 4.55 -1.91
C LEU A 87 8.37 4.08 -2.41
N PRO A 88 9.28 4.96 -2.90
CA PRO A 88 10.61 4.52 -3.33
C PRO A 88 11.47 3.95 -2.19
N ARG A 89 11.15 4.31 -0.95
CA ARG A 89 11.85 3.82 0.24
C ARG A 89 11.30 2.49 0.73
N LEU A 90 10.02 2.21 0.46
CA LEU A 90 9.36 0.96 0.84
C LEU A 90 9.65 -0.18 -0.14
N ALA A 91 9.64 0.12 -1.43
CA ALA A 91 9.85 -0.85 -2.51
C ALA A 91 10.83 -0.29 -3.54
N PRO A 92 12.12 -0.12 -3.15
CA PRO A 92 13.12 0.43 -4.05
C PRO A 92 13.34 -0.50 -5.25
N ARG A 93 13.53 0.09 -6.43
CA ARG A 93 13.99 -0.64 -7.61
C ARG A 93 15.33 -1.29 -7.30
N SER A 94 15.35 -2.59 -7.16
CA SER A 94 16.62 -3.31 -7.00
C SER A 94 17.38 -3.29 -8.30
N VAL A 95 18.63 -2.84 -8.25
CA VAL A 95 19.60 -2.96 -9.35
C VAL A 95 20.19 -4.37 -9.39
N GLU A 96 20.07 -5.13 -8.30
CA GLU A 96 20.59 -6.50 -8.20
C GLU A 96 19.52 -7.53 -8.60
N PRO A 97 19.85 -8.46 -9.54
CA PRO A 97 18.93 -9.50 -10.00
C PRO A 97 18.47 -10.49 -8.92
N THR A 98 19.21 -10.57 -7.82
CA THR A 98 19.01 -11.55 -6.74
C THR A 98 18.09 -11.08 -5.61
N ARG A 99 17.83 -9.78 -5.50
CA ARG A 99 16.80 -9.23 -4.59
C ARG A 99 15.54 -9.01 -5.40
N GLY A 100 14.44 -9.61 -4.97
CA GLY A 100 13.12 -9.41 -5.55
C GLY A 100 12.85 -7.91 -5.75
N ARG A 101 12.36 -7.55 -6.94
CA ARG A 101 11.95 -6.17 -7.20
C ARG A 101 10.69 -5.93 -6.41
N GLY A 102 10.74 -4.98 -5.47
CA GLY A 102 9.53 -4.54 -4.80
C GLY A 102 8.54 -4.00 -5.84
N GLU A 103 7.32 -4.49 -5.81
CA GLU A 103 6.24 -4.05 -6.69
C GLU A 103 5.30 -3.12 -5.93
N VAL A 104 4.90 -2.02 -6.57
CA VAL A 104 3.87 -1.12 -6.02
C VAL A 104 2.67 -1.15 -6.95
N LEU A 105 1.52 -1.55 -6.42
CA LEU A 105 0.24 -1.53 -7.12
C LEU A 105 -0.69 -0.51 -6.47
N LEU A 106 -1.21 0.39 -7.27
CA LEU A 106 -2.16 1.42 -6.84
C LEU A 106 -3.48 1.26 -7.59
N ALA A 107 -4.58 1.06 -6.85
CA ALA A 107 -5.92 1.20 -7.40
C ALA A 107 -6.39 2.66 -7.24
N GLU A 108 -6.72 3.31 -8.37
CA GLU A 108 -6.99 4.75 -8.42
C GLU A 108 -8.27 5.05 -9.21
N PRO A 109 -9.33 5.55 -8.54
CA PRO A 109 -10.63 5.76 -9.20
C PRO A 109 -10.72 7.02 -10.07
N GLY A 110 -9.68 7.82 -10.19
CA GLY A 110 -9.67 9.09 -10.96
C GLY A 110 -9.72 10.32 -10.06
N ARG A 111 -8.98 10.31 -8.95
CA ARG A 111 -8.88 11.45 -8.05
C ARG A 111 -8.13 12.63 -8.69
N PRO A 112 -8.37 13.87 -8.25
CA PRO A 112 -7.76 15.07 -8.87
C PRO A 112 -6.23 15.03 -8.90
N TYR A 113 -5.59 14.44 -7.88
CA TYR A 113 -4.14 14.38 -7.75
C TYR A 113 -3.49 13.16 -8.41
N ALA A 114 -4.31 12.27 -8.99
CA ALA A 114 -3.84 11.01 -9.54
C ALA A 114 -2.99 11.18 -10.80
N LYS A 115 -3.40 12.07 -11.71
CA LYS A 115 -2.74 12.22 -13.03
C LYS A 115 -1.25 12.53 -12.87
N GLU A 116 -0.92 13.60 -12.17
CA GLU A 116 0.46 14.04 -11.95
C GLU A 116 1.27 12.99 -11.18
N PHE A 117 0.66 12.38 -10.16
CA PHE A 117 1.28 11.32 -9.39
C PHE A 117 1.64 10.10 -10.25
N LEU A 118 0.72 9.62 -11.06
CA LEU A 118 0.94 8.47 -11.95
C LEU A 118 2.00 8.78 -13.02
N GLU A 119 2.00 9.98 -13.59
CA GLU A 119 3.02 10.44 -14.54
C GLU A 119 4.42 10.46 -13.89
N ARG A 120 4.54 10.97 -12.66
CA ARG A 120 5.80 11.02 -11.90
C ARG A 120 6.40 9.62 -11.72
N PHE A 121 5.59 8.62 -11.47
CA PHE A 121 6.03 7.24 -11.28
C PHE A 121 6.04 6.40 -12.56
N ARG A 122 5.83 7.01 -13.74
CA ARG A 122 5.73 6.29 -15.01
C ARG A 122 4.84 5.06 -14.89
N ALA A 123 3.66 5.27 -14.31
CA ALA A 123 2.74 4.21 -13.95
C ALA A 123 2.23 3.46 -15.18
N GLU A 124 2.28 2.14 -15.13
CA GLU A 124 1.78 1.26 -16.18
C GLU A 124 0.41 0.69 -15.77
N PRO A 125 -0.63 0.79 -16.61
CA PRO A 125 -1.91 0.16 -16.33
C PRO A 125 -1.75 -1.36 -16.40
N VAL A 126 -2.16 -2.07 -15.34
CA VAL A 126 -2.14 -3.53 -15.25
C VAL A 126 -3.54 -4.13 -15.08
N GLY A 127 -4.56 -3.29 -14.98
CA GLY A 127 -5.96 -3.65 -14.88
C GLY A 127 -6.84 -2.42 -14.98
N GLU A 128 -8.16 -2.60 -14.88
CA GLU A 128 -9.07 -1.48 -14.82
C GLU A 128 -8.79 -0.66 -13.57
N ARG A 129 -8.33 0.59 -13.76
CA ARG A 129 -7.95 1.53 -12.68
C ARG A 129 -6.92 0.98 -11.68
N ILE A 130 -6.10 0.02 -12.12
CA ILE A 130 -4.99 -0.51 -11.35
C ILE A 130 -3.70 -0.22 -12.09
N PHE A 131 -2.74 0.37 -11.39
CA PHE A 131 -1.48 0.84 -11.94
C PHE A 131 -0.30 0.24 -11.18
N ARG A 132 0.71 -0.21 -11.93
CA ARG A 132 2.03 -0.56 -11.40
C ARG A 132 2.90 0.67 -11.44
N LEU A 133 3.52 1.02 -10.31
CA LEU A 133 4.40 2.17 -10.21
C LEU A 133 5.87 1.76 -10.34
N ALA A 134 6.66 2.57 -11.03
CA ALA A 134 8.11 2.43 -11.11
C ALA A 134 8.78 3.23 -9.98
N CYS A 135 8.99 2.60 -8.83
CA CYS A 135 9.64 3.21 -7.66
C CYS A 135 11.15 2.94 -7.62
#